data_66a8db634628b3d2f41baa6fed21f902
#
_entry.id   66a8db634628b3d2f41baa6fed21f902
#
_cell.length_a   1.000
_cell.length_b   1.000
_cell.length_c   1.000
_cell.angle_alpha   90.00
_cell.angle_beta   90.00
_cell.angle_gamma   90.00
#
_symmetry.space_group_name_H-M   'P 1'
#
loop_
_entity.id
_entity.type
_entity.pdbx_description
1 polymer ?
#
loop_
_entity_poly.entity_id
_entity_poly.type
_entity_poly.pdbx_seq_one_letter_code
_entity_poly.pdbx_strand_id
1 'polypeptide(L)'
;CFGCSPSNPVGMKLKPVRVGREVTVRYTAPPEFQGPAGVMHGGLVTTLADELAGWVVIGVRKQFGFTGAIEARLLKPVRIGVEVLGRAKIVSENSRTMKIDVRLHQSGEEVYRGMFSFVILDEAGTERVMGMRLPEEWRRFARAKVE
;
A
#
# COMPACT_ATOMS: atom_id res chain seq x y z
N CYS A 1 -3.24 -11.69 2.34
CA CYS A 1 -2.50 -10.43 2.47
C CYS A 1 -2.52 -9.95 3.92
N PHE A 2 -1.36 -9.57 4.44
CA PHE A 2 -1.26 -8.99 5.78
C PHE A 2 -1.92 -7.60 5.87
N GLY A 3 -1.82 -6.80 4.82
CA GLY A 3 -2.36 -5.45 4.82
C GLY A 3 -3.88 -5.38 4.75
N CYS A 4 -4.51 -6.09 3.83
CA CYS A 4 -5.91 -5.86 3.49
C CYS A 4 -6.83 -7.08 3.64
N SER A 5 -6.32 -8.32 3.79
CA SER A 5 -7.21 -9.48 3.89
C SER A 5 -8.03 -9.47 5.19
N PRO A 6 -9.37 -9.51 5.09
CA PRO A 6 -10.21 -9.58 6.28
C PRO A 6 -10.10 -10.91 7.03
N SER A 7 -9.61 -11.95 6.36
CA SER A 7 -9.48 -13.29 6.93
C SER A 7 -8.10 -13.57 7.55
N ASN A 8 -7.12 -12.67 7.38
CA ASN A 8 -5.83 -12.82 8.06
C ASN A 8 -5.97 -12.43 9.54
N PRO A 9 -5.80 -13.37 10.49
CA PRO A 9 -6.07 -13.10 11.91
C PRO A 9 -5.11 -12.08 12.53
N VAL A 10 -3.90 -11.94 11.97
CA VAL A 10 -2.86 -11.03 12.49
C VAL A 10 -2.64 -9.80 11.63
N GLY A 11 -3.38 -9.66 10.54
CA GLY A 11 -3.21 -8.58 9.57
C GLY A 11 -3.85 -7.26 10.00
N MET A 12 -3.57 -6.22 9.22
CA MET A 12 -4.11 -4.88 9.45
C MET A 12 -5.58 -4.75 9.07
N LYS A 13 -6.08 -5.59 8.16
CA LYS A 13 -7.47 -5.55 7.65
C LYS A 13 -7.86 -4.18 7.12
N LEU A 14 -6.96 -3.52 6.41
CA LEU A 14 -7.18 -2.21 5.83
C LEU A 14 -8.34 -2.21 4.85
N LYS A 15 -9.08 -1.11 4.84
CA LYS A 15 -10.19 -0.87 3.91
C LYS A 15 -9.92 0.39 3.10
N PRO A 16 -9.01 0.32 2.12
CA PRO A 16 -8.70 1.46 1.28
C PRO A 16 -9.89 1.85 0.41
N VAL A 17 -10.06 3.14 0.21
CA VAL A 17 -11.12 3.70 -0.63
C VAL A 17 -10.50 4.49 -1.77
N ARG A 18 -10.89 4.16 -3.00
CA ARG A 18 -10.47 4.92 -4.17
C ARG A 18 -11.32 6.18 -4.31
N VAL A 19 -10.66 7.31 -4.47
CA VAL A 19 -11.28 8.61 -4.75
C VAL A 19 -10.63 9.19 -6.02
N GLY A 20 -11.27 9.03 -7.17
CA GLY A 20 -10.68 9.40 -8.46
C GLY A 20 -9.45 8.55 -8.79
N ARG A 21 -8.29 9.20 -8.89
CA ARG A 21 -6.98 8.56 -9.11
C ARG A 21 -6.14 8.43 -7.83
N GLU A 22 -6.74 8.64 -6.70
CA GLU A 22 -6.11 8.51 -5.39
C GLU A 22 -6.74 7.39 -4.58
N VAL A 23 -6.03 6.93 -3.57
CA VAL A 23 -6.52 5.97 -2.58
C VAL A 23 -6.33 6.57 -1.20
N THR A 24 -7.33 6.45 -0.36
CA THR A 24 -7.31 6.91 1.03
C THR A 24 -7.62 5.76 1.98
N VAL A 25 -7.20 5.90 3.23
CA VAL A 25 -7.54 4.96 4.31
C VAL A 25 -7.67 5.71 5.62
N ARG A 26 -8.54 5.20 6.48
CA ARG A 26 -8.59 5.50 7.92
C ARG A 26 -8.16 4.25 8.67
N TYR A 27 -7.22 4.37 9.57
CA TYR A 27 -6.68 3.23 10.29
C TYR A 27 -6.31 3.59 11.72
N THR A 28 -6.65 2.71 12.66
CA THR A 28 -6.27 2.83 14.06
C THR A 28 -5.49 1.59 14.45
N ALA A 29 -4.21 1.77 14.79
CA ALA A 29 -3.34 0.64 15.14
C ALA A 29 -3.68 0.08 16.52
N PRO A 30 -3.82 -1.25 16.63
CA PRO A 30 -4.04 -1.91 17.93
C PRO A 30 -2.74 -2.00 18.74
N PRO A 31 -2.82 -2.27 20.05
CA PRO A 31 -1.65 -2.38 20.93
C PRO A 31 -0.60 -3.41 20.46
N GLU A 32 -1.03 -4.46 19.78
CA GLU A 32 -0.15 -5.53 19.27
C GLU A 32 0.84 -5.05 18.21
N PHE A 33 0.57 -3.89 17.59
CA PHE A 33 1.42 -3.32 16.55
C PHE A 33 2.41 -2.26 17.07
N GLN A 34 2.55 -2.17 18.40
CA GLN A 34 3.54 -1.26 18.97
C GLN A 34 4.98 -1.76 18.81
N GLY A 35 5.89 -0.81 18.65
CA GLY A 35 7.31 -0.96 18.90
C GLY A 35 7.61 -0.49 20.34
N PRO A 36 8.12 0.74 20.53
CA PRO A 36 8.13 1.34 21.86
C PRO A 36 6.70 1.51 22.40
N ALA A 37 6.54 1.49 23.72
CA ALA A 37 5.23 1.57 24.35
C ALA A 37 4.39 2.74 23.84
N GLY A 38 3.19 2.45 23.34
CA GLY A 38 2.25 3.43 22.81
C GLY A 38 2.58 3.98 21.43
N VAL A 39 3.64 3.50 20.78
CA VAL A 39 4.07 3.93 19.43
C VAL A 39 4.00 2.76 18.47
N MET A 40 3.35 2.95 17.32
CA MET A 40 3.31 1.94 16.27
C MET A 40 4.71 1.64 15.73
N HIS A 41 5.05 0.38 15.55
CA HIS A 41 6.34 -0.03 15.01
C HIS A 41 6.56 0.61 13.63
N GLY A 42 7.74 1.25 13.42
CA GLY A 42 8.04 1.99 12.20
C GLY A 42 7.95 1.16 10.92
N GLY A 43 8.35 -0.12 10.98
CA GLY A 43 8.17 -1.05 9.88
C GLY A 43 6.70 -1.30 9.54
N LEU A 44 5.81 -1.33 10.53
CA LEU A 44 4.38 -1.48 10.32
C LEU A 44 3.73 -0.19 9.79
N VAL A 45 4.23 0.98 10.18
CA VAL A 45 3.83 2.26 9.57
C VAL A 45 4.16 2.24 8.08
N THR A 46 5.35 1.76 7.71
CA THR A 46 5.75 1.61 6.31
C THR A 46 4.92 0.55 5.58
N THR A 47 4.55 -0.54 6.24
CA THR A 47 3.62 -1.55 5.70
C THR A 47 2.26 -0.95 5.36
N LEU A 48 1.70 -0.13 6.25
CA LEU A 48 0.46 0.62 5.99
C LEU A 48 0.58 1.49 4.74
N ALA A 49 1.68 2.20 4.60
CA ALA A 49 1.93 3.08 3.46
C ALA A 49 2.15 2.29 2.15
N ASP A 50 2.88 1.18 2.21
CA ASP A 50 3.11 0.28 1.06
C ASP A 50 1.82 -0.35 0.56
N GLU A 51 0.97 -0.78 1.47
CA GLU A 51 -0.35 -1.32 1.11
C GLU A 51 -1.22 -0.28 0.41
N LEU A 52 -1.21 0.95 0.91
CA LEU A 52 -1.93 2.05 0.27
C LEU A 52 -1.45 2.31 -1.16
N ALA A 53 -0.13 2.30 -1.36
CA ALA A 53 0.49 2.46 -2.67
C ALA A 53 0.12 1.30 -3.60
N GLY A 54 0.12 0.06 -3.11
CA GLY A 54 -0.31 -1.12 -3.88
C GLY A 54 -1.75 -1.02 -4.34
N TRP A 55 -2.63 -0.48 -3.51
CA TRP A 55 -4.02 -0.24 -3.89
C TRP A 55 -4.21 0.84 -4.96
N VAL A 56 -3.29 1.79 -5.10
CA VAL A 56 -3.28 2.69 -6.27
C VAL A 56 -3.00 1.91 -7.54
N VAL A 57 -2.04 1.00 -7.53
CA VAL A 57 -1.72 0.17 -8.69
C VAL A 57 -2.95 -0.66 -9.10
N ILE A 58 -3.53 -1.41 -8.17
CA ILE A 58 -4.68 -2.27 -8.44
C ILE A 58 -5.97 -1.47 -8.68
N GLY A 59 -6.24 -0.47 -7.85
CA GLY A 59 -7.50 0.26 -7.87
C GLY A 59 -7.61 1.27 -9.00
N VAL A 60 -6.52 1.96 -9.35
CA VAL A 60 -6.48 3.01 -10.37
C VAL A 60 -5.98 2.47 -11.69
N ARG A 61 -4.80 1.83 -11.68
CA ARG A 61 -4.16 1.30 -12.89
C ARG A 61 -4.79 0.01 -13.40
N LYS A 62 -5.45 -0.76 -12.52
CA LYS A 62 -6.03 -2.08 -12.85
C LYS A 62 -5.00 -3.11 -13.31
N GLN A 63 -3.80 -3.05 -12.79
CA GLN A 63 -2.71 -3.98 -13.09
C GLN A 63 -2.07 -4.50 -11.80
N PHE A 64 -1.33 -5.60 -11.91
CA PHE A 64 -0.44 -6.04 -10.83
C PHE A 64 0.86 -5.24 -10.86
N GLY A 65 1.38 -4.99 -9.68
CA GLY A 65 2.70 -4.42 -9.49
C GLY A 65 3.28 -4.87 -8.17
N PHE A 66 4.59 -4.87 -8.11
CA PHE A 66 5.33 -5.21 -6.90
C PHE A 66 6.22 -4.04 -6.50
N THR A 67 6.30 -3.80 -5.21
CA THR A 67 7.18 -2.77 -4.65
C THR A 67 8.62 -3.09 -4.97
N GLY A 68 9.26 -2.23 -5.74
CA GLY A 68 10.67 -2.38 -6.12
C GLY A 68 11.60 -1.50 -5.31
N ALA A 69 11.13 -0.35 -4.84
CA ALA A 69 11.91 0.57 -4.01
C ALA A 69 10.99 1.42 -3.12
N ILE A 70 11.48 1.74 -1.94
CA ILE A 70 10.80 2.60 -0.97
C ILE A 70 11.82 3.64 -0.50
N GLU A 71 11.46 4.92 -0.59
CA GLU A 71 12.16 6.02 0.03
C GLU A 71 11.19 6.73 0.97
N ALA A 72 11.43 6.65 2.27
CA ALA A 72 10.45 7.10 3.26
C ALA A 72 11.10 7.88 4.41
N ARG A 73 10.29 8.73 5.02
CA ARG A 73 10.64 9.45 6.25
C ARG A 73 9.53 9.26 7.29
N LEU A 74 9.90 8.76 8.44
CA LEU A 74 9.06 8.73 9.62
C LEU A 74 9.29 10.05 10.36
N LEU A 75 8.36 10.98 10.21
CA LEU A 75 8.53 12.35 10.67
C LEU A 75 8.20 12.52 12.16
N LYS A 76 7.20 11.77 12.62
CA LYS A 76 6.71 11.78 14.01
C LYS A 76 6.25 10.39 14.41
N PRO A 77 6.30 10.06 15.72
CA PRO A 77 5.73 8.80 16.21
C PRO A 77 4.25 8.69 15.87
N VAL A 78 3.85 7.54 15.34
CA VAL A 78 2.44 7.20 15.13
C VAL A 78 1.90 6.56 16.41
N ARG A 79 0.89 7.16 17.03
CA ARG A 79 0.35 6.69 18.30
C ARG A 79 -0.61 5.52 18.11
N ILE A 80 -0.47 4.52 18.97
CA ILE A 80 -1.41 3.42 19.09
C ILE A 80 -2.78 3.96 19.54
N GLY A 81 -3.87 3.41 18.99
CA GLY A 81 -5.22 3.77 19.41
C GLY A 81 -5.73 5.11 18.90
N VAL A 82 -4.95 5.83 18.09
CA VAL A 82 -5.33 7.12 17.48
C VAL A 82 -5.43 6.93 15.96
N GLU A 83 -6.50 7.44 15.35
CA GLU A 83 -6.74 7.30 13.92
C GLU A 83 -5.65 7.96 13.07
N VAL A 84 -5.16 7.21 12.10
CA VAL A 84 -4.28 7.68 11.02
C VAL A 84 -5.11 7.86 9.76
N LEU A 85 -4.90 8.97 9.07
CA LEU A 85 -5.43 9.22 7.73
C LEU A 85 -4.30 9.05 6.72
N GLY A 86 -4.48 8.13 5.78
CA GLY A 86 -3.53 7.87 4.71
C GLY A 86 -4.08 8.30 3.36
N ARG A 87 -3.19 8.80 2.51
CA ARG A 87 -3.47 9.19 1.13
C ARG A 87 -2.33 8.80 0.23
N ALA A 88 -2.64 8.14 -0.87
CA ALA A 88 -1.69 7.74 -1.90
C ALA A 88 -2.12 8.26 -3.27
N LYS A 89 -1.18 8.82 -4.03
CA LYS A 89 -1.43 9.34 -5.38
C LYS A 89 -0.27 9.05 -6.31
N ILE A 90 -0.59 8.93 -7.60
CA ILE A 90 0.39 8.73 -8.66
C ILE A 90 1.19 10.02 -8.87
N VAL A 91 2.52 9.92 -8.88
CA VAL A 91 3.44 11.01 -9.22
C VAL A 91 3.89 10.90 -10.65
N SER A 92 4.27 9.70 -11.07
CA SER A 92 4.66 9.40 -12.46
C SER A 92 4.36 7.95 -12.78
N GLU A 93 4.11 7.68 -14.04
CA GLU A 93 3.85 6.34 -14.54
C GLU A 93 4.28 6.18 -16.00
N ASN A 94 4.70 4.98 -16.34
CA ASN A 94 4.92 4.53 -17.70
C ASN A 94 4.43 3.07 -17.82
N SER A 95 4.78 2.40 -18.90
CA SER A 95 4.33 1.03 -19.14
C SER A 95 4.83 0.01 -18.11
N ARG A 96 5.98 0.25 -17.50
CA ARG A 96 6.67 -0.72 -16.64
C ARG A 96 6.81 -0.29 -15.20
N THR A 97 6.67 0.99 -14.91
CA THR A 97 6.90 1.52 -13.56
C THR A 97 5.83 2.54 -13.17
N MET A 98 5.60 2.63 -11.89
CA MET A 98 4.73 3.62 -11.28
C MET A 98 5.37 4.15 -10.01
N LYS A 99 5.43 5.48 -9.86
CA LYS A 99 5.85 6.13 -8.62
C LYS A 99 4.64 6.71 -7.92
N ILE A 100 4.51 6.41 -6.64
CA ILE A 100 3.36 6.76 -5.81
C ILE A 100 3.85 7.48 -4.56
N ASP A 101 3.31 8.69 -4.35
CA ASP A 101 3.53 9.47 -3.12
C ASP A 101 2.49 9.05 -2.09
N VAL A 102 2.94 8.69 -0.90
CA VAL A 102 2.09 8.35 0.23
C VAL A 102 2.34 9.30 1.39
N ARG A 103 1.27 9.84 1.94
CA ARG A 103 1.29 10.70 3.12
C ARG A 103 0.38 10.12 4.19
N LEU A 104 0.88 10.05 5.42
CA LEU A 104 0.08 9.70 6.59
C LEU A 104 0.02 10.89 7.54
N HIS A 105 -1.19 11.14 8.05
CA HIS A 105 -1.46 12.20 9.02
C HIS A 105 -2.11 11.61 10.26
N GLN A 106 -1.78 12.15 11.40
CA GLN A 106 -2.41 11.81 12.68
C GLN A 106 -2.60 13.10 13.49
N SER A 107 -3.81 13.31 13.99
CA SER A 107 -4.15 14.51 14.75
C SER A 107 -3.79 15.81 14.02
N GLY A 108 -4.03 15.86 12.70
CA GLY A 108 -3.78 17.02 11.85
C GLY A 108 -2.32 17.26 11.47
N GLU A 109 -1.39 16.39 11.89
CA GLU A 109 0.03 16.52 11.58
C GLU A 109 0.50 15.42 10.63
N GLU A 110 1.39 15.77 9.69
CA GLU A 110 2.04 14.78 8.84
C GLU A 110 3.04 13.97 9.67
N VAL A 111 2.83 12.66 9.79
CA VAL A 111 3.66 11.75 10.57
C VAL A 111 4.59 10.88 9.72
N TYR A 112 4.26 10.74 8.43
CA TYR A 112 5.01 9.90 7.49
C TYR A 112 4.84 10.42 6.07
N ARG A 113 5.91 10.34 5.28
CA ARG A 113 5.88 10.51 3.83
C ARG A 113 6.77 9.49 3.16
N GLY A 114 6.33 8.95 2.04
CA GLY A 114 7.10 7.98 1.29
C GLY A 114 6.86 8.05 -0.20
N MET A 115 7.91 7.74 -0.97
CA MET A 115 7.85 7.51 -2.40
C MET A 115 8.04 6.02 -2.64
N PHE A 116 7.04 5.40 -3.26
CA PHE A 116 7.01 3.97 -3.57
C PHE A 116 7.14 3.77 -5.06
N SER A 117 8.14 3.02 -5.48
CA SER A 117 8.34 2.67 -6.88
C SER A 117 7.88 1.24 -7.11
N PHE A 118 6.87 1.07 -7.95
CA PHE A 118 6.31 -0.22 -8.33
C PHE A 118 6.80 -0.64 -9.71
N VAL A 119 7.09 -1.93 -9.84
CA VAL A 119 7.30 -2.58 -11.13
C VAL A 119 5.95 -3.18 -11.56
N ILE A 120 5.47 -2.76 -12.73
CA ILE A 120 4.21 -3.26 -13.29
C ILE A 120 4.51 -4.53 -14.08
N LEU A 121 3.77 -5.59 -13.82
CA LEU A 121 3.99 -6.91 -14.39
C LEU A 121 2.77 -7.37 -15.21
N ASP A 122 3.07 -8.04 -16.32
CA ASP A 122 2.10 -8.83 -17.07
C ASP A 122 1.76 -10.16 -16.37
N GLU A 123 0.90 -10.99 -16.98
CA GLU A 123 0.50 -12.27 -16.41
C GLU A 123 1.71 -13.19 -16.15
N ALA A 124 2.57 -13.35 -17.14
CA ALA A 124 3.74 -14.24 -17.03
C ALA A 124 4.74 -13.74 -15.98
N GLY A 125 4.98 -12.44 -15.92
CA GLY A 125 5.83 -11.81 -14.90
C GLY A 125 5.26 -11.96 -13.51
N THR A 126 3.96 -11.76 -13.35
CA THR A 126 3.25 -11.91 -12.08
C THR A 126 3.31 -13.35 -11.58
N GLU A 127 2.99 -14.33 -12.43
CA GLU A 127 3.06 -15.75 -12.07
C GLU A 127 4.48 -16.18 -11.68
N ARG A 128 5.49 -15.65 -12.38
CA ARG A 128 6.90 -15.91 -12.05
C ARG A 128 7.28 -15.40 -10.67
N VAL A 129 6.88 -14.19 -10.34
CA VAL A 129 7.18 -13.58 -9.04
C VAL A 129 6.42 -14.28 -7.92
N MET A 130 5.15 -14.63 -8.15
CA MET A 130 4.33 -15.31 -7.16
C MET A 130 4.66 -16.80 -7.02
N GLY A 131 5.35 -17.40 -8.00
CA GLY A 131 5.65 -18.84 -8.01
C GLY A 131 4.42 -19.74 -8.18
N MET A 132 3.32 -19.18 -8.70
CA MET A 132 2.06 -19.92 -8.91
C MET A 132 1.29 -19.34 -10.09
N ARG A 133 0.38 -20.15 -10.65
CA ARG A 133 -0.57 -19.64 -11.64
C ARG A 133 -1.59 -18.73 -11.00
N LEU A 134 -1.91 -17.63 -11.69
CA LEU A 134 -2.93 -16.72 -11.21
C LEU A 134 -4.32 -17.38 -11.24
N PRO A 135 -5.09 -17.23 -10.16
CA PRO A 135 -6.52 -17.51 -10.18
C PRO A 135 -7.22 -16.77 -11.31
N GLU A 136 -8.26 -17.35 -11.90
CA GLU A 136 -8.95 -16.77 -13.07
C GLU A 136 -9.49 -15.36 -12.79
N GLU A 137 -10.04 -15.15 -11.60
CA GLU A 137 -10.57 -13.86 -11.18
C GLU A 137 -9.49 -12.76 -11.07
N TRP A 138 -8.22 -13.14 -10.93
CA TRP A 138 -7.10 -12.18 -10.83
C TRP A 138 -6.47 -11.87 -12.18
N ARG A 139 -6.67 -12.72 -13.18
CA ARG A 139 -6.07 -12.55 -14.51
C ARG A 139 -6.49 -11.25 -15.19
N ARG A 140 -7.65 -10.72 -14.86
CA ARG A 140 -8.12 -9.42 -15.36
C ARG A 140 -7.14 -8.27 -15.07
N PHE A 141 -6.40 -8.33 -13.96
CA PHE A 141 -5.40 -7.34 -13.59
C PHE A 141 -4.03 -7.56 -14.25
N ALA A 142 -3.81 -8.74 -14.82
CA ALA A 142 -2.56 -9.10 -15.47
C ALA A 142 -2.66 -9.01 -17.00
N ARG A 143 -3.88 -9.08 -17.56
CA ARG A 143 -4.14 -9.03 -19.00
C ARG A 143 -4.30 -7.63 -19.57
N ALA A 144 -4.40 -6.62 -18.75
CA ALA A 144 -4.40 -5.26 -19.24
C ALA A 144 -3.08 -5.03 -19.99
N LYS A 145 -3.17 -4.89 -21.32
CA LYS A 145 -1.99 -4.63 -22.15
C LYS A 145 -1.35 -3.34 -21.66
N VAL A 146 -0.08 -3.44 -21.43
CA VAL A 146 0.77 -2.29 -21.21
C VAL A 146 0.94 -1.64 -22.59
N GLU A 147 0.13 -0.62 -22.89
CA GLU A 147 0.32 0.21 -24.10
C GLU A 147 1.53 1.10 -23.94
#